data_b0cfbfbdc2650ec2f1296506d3920187
#
_entry.id   b0cfbfbdc2650ec2f1296506d3920187
#
_cell.length_a   1.000
_cell.length_b   1.000
_cell.length_c   1.000
_cell.angle_alpha   90.00
_cell.angle_beta   90.00
_cell.angle_gamma   90.00
#
_symmetry.space_group_name_H-M   'P 1'
#
loop_
_entity.id
_entity.type
_entity.pdbx_description
1 polymer ?
#
loop_
_entity_poly.entity_id
_entity_poly.type
_entity_poly.pdbx_seq_one_letter_code
_entity_poly.pdbx_strand_id
1 'polypeptide(L)'
;MKKVYLFLVTLVFFISCESDELTSKIKAKPINNVRLKTLSTKKEKILKDFRFNDFATFISGNAVSTKSPLKGIEDTEIWKTFQSDINDLWKKTNKKLPVISEWRDKELNNVDENSGTLFYPFSGADFLHADLFFPNHDSIVLIGLEPAGNFPDLLQKYQKKELEPYLVKLKKSMNAILGLSFFRTIAMADDFQTELDGTFHVLMHFIRRTGHEVLNYEKVAILPSGKLTTDLNKIEDSSYIGNRYYFKKNKEDKIKVLTYFSANLQNTAYTSRGGLYAQGLNTRLDLKSYINGLNINATYLKSASYLLHSASFSTIRNIILSKSKNILQDDSGIPIKYFETEKWDLVFYGNYIKPITLFNERHQPALADIYKNKLKKVKNLPFGIGYQFVKGTSNLIKAKKR
;
A
#
# COMPACT_ATOMS: atom_id res chain seq x y z
N MET A 1 7.21 33.51 17.87
CA MET A 1 6.88 32.31 18.63
C MET A 1 5.50 31.82 18.19
N LYS A 2 5.45 30.87 17.26
CA LYS A 2 4.19 30.29 16.76
C LYS A 2 3.89 29.05 17.61
N LYS A 3 2.80 29.10 18.38
CA LYS A 3 2.30 27.97 19.17
C LYS A 3 1.79 26.89 18.21
N VAL A 4 2.47 25.76 18.20
CA VAL A 4 2.01 24.53 17.55
C VAL A 4 1.02 23.89 18.52
N TYR A 5 -0.26 23.90 18.19
CA TYR A 5 -1.28 23.15 18.93
C TYR A 5 -1.08 21.66 18.66
N LEU A 6 -0.57 20.98 19.66
CA LEU A 6 -0.48 19.53 19.72
C LEU A 6 -1.87 18.99 20.08
N PHE A 7 -2.64 18.55 19.09
CA PHE A 7 -3.87 17.83 19.37
C PHE A 7 -3.54 16.45 19.94
N LEU A 8 -3.75 16.30 21.21
CA LEU A 8 -3.67 15.04 21.95
C LEU A 8 -4.86 14.19 21.51
N VAL A 9 -4.61 13.18 20.68
CA VAL A 9 -5.62 12.15 20.39
C VAL A 9 -5.45 11.07 21.43
N THR A 10 -6.28 11.13 22.45
CA THR A 10 -6.47 10.04 23.43
C THR A 10 -7.07 8.85 22.69
N LEU A 11 -6.31 7.78 22.59
CA LEU A 11 -6.78 6.49 22.08
C LEU A 11 -7.62 5.84 23.19
N VAL A 12 -8.92 6.04 23.15
CA VAL A 12 -9.85 5.28 23.98
C VAL A 12 -10.11 3.94 23.28
N PHE A 13 -9.48 2.89 23.77
CA PHE A 13 -9.89 1.53 23.52
C PHE A 13 -11.14 1.27 24.33
N PHE A 14 -12.23 1.08 23.70
CA PHE A 14 -13.54 0.55 23.98
C PHE A 14 -14.58 1.42 23.28
N ILE A 15 -14.83 1.11 22.03
CA ILE A 15 -16.11 1.43 21.42
C ILE A 15 -16.68 0.11 20.92
N SER A 16 -17.62 -0.40 21.69
CA SER A 16 -18.69 -1.24 21.16
C SER A 16 -19.40 -0.38 20.13
N CYS A 17 -19.17 -0.65 18.86
CA CYS A 17 -19.93 -0.02 17.81
C CYS A 17 -21.11 -0.94 17.50
N GLU A 18 -22.28 -0.59 18.01
CA GLU A 18 -23.53 -1.03 17.42
C GLU A 18 -23.60 -0.43 16.02
N SER A 19 -23.52 -1.28 15.03
CA SER A 19 -23.75 -0.87 13.65
C SER A 19 -25.20 -1.12 13.31
N ASP A 20 -25.97 -0.05 13.24
CA ASP A 20 -27.27 -0.05 12.61
C ASP A 20 -27.15 -0.49 11.13
N GLU A 21 -28.10 -1.37 10.77
CA GLU A 21 -28.31 -1.83 9.42
C GLU A 21 -28.46 -0.66 8.44
N LEU A 22 -27.50 -0.53 7.53
CA LEU A 22 -27.74 0.15 6.25
C LEU A 22 -27.21 -0.73 5.12
N THR A 23 -27.93 -1.84 4.87
CA THR A 23 -27.82 -2.56 3.61
C THR A 23 -28.56 -1.81 2.52
N SER A 24 -27.95 -0.80 1.94
CA SER A 24 -28.43 -0.24 0.68
C SER A 24 -28.03 -1.15 -0.47
N LYS A 25 -29.06 -1.77 -1.08
CA LYS A 25 -28.97 -2.54 -2.33
C LYS A 25 -28.41 -1.69 -3.45
N ILE A 26 -27.12 -1.78 -3.70
CA ILE A 26 -26.51 -1.22 -4.91
C ILE A 26 -26.69 -2.26 -6.02
N LYS A 27 -27.75 -2.13 -6.82
CA LYS A 27 -27.87 -2.83 -8.09
C LYS A 27 -26.85 -2.25 -9.07
N ALA A 28 -25.77 -2.96 -9.30
CA ALA A 28 -24.85 -2.65 -10.40
C ALA A 28 -25.58 -2.88 -11.73
N LYS A 29 -25.66 -1.84 -12.57
CA LYS A 29 -26.09 -1.98 -13.96
C LYS A 29 -25.08 -2.82 -14.73
N PRO A 30 -25.50 -3.77 -15.57
CA PRO A 30 -24.59 -4.59 -16.35
C PRO A 30 -23.86 -3.76 -17.40
N ILE A 31 -22.52 -3.76 -17.32
CA ILE A 31 -21.67 -3.24 -18.38
C ILE A 31 -21.72 -4.24 -19.54
N ASN A 32 -22.10 -3.77 -20.72
CA ASN A 32 -22.26 -4.57 -21.93
C ASN A 32 -21.06 -5.47 -22.21
N ASN A 33 -21.37 -6.75 -22.37
CA ASN A 33 -20.46 -7.84 -22.71
C ASN A 33 -19.76 -7.59 -24.06
N VAL A 34 -18.46 -7.35 -24.03
CA VAL A 34 -17.60 -7.65 -25.18
C VAL A 34 -17.21 -9.12 -25.04
N ARG A 35 -17.65 -9.92 -25.99
CA ARG A 35 -17.49 -11.38 -26.07
C ARG A 35 -16.01 -11.76 -26.19
N LEU A 36 -15.40 -12.25 -25.10
CA LEU A 36 -14.05 -12.80 -25.10
C LEU A 36 -14.07 -14.25 -25.62
N LYS A 37 -13.36 -14.53 -26.70
CA LYS A 37 -13.04 -15.89 -27.15
C LYS A 37 -11.92 -16.47 -26.29
N THR A 38 -12.21 -17.60 -25.66
CA THR A 38 -11.26 -18.43 -24.92
C THR A 38 -10.17 -18.99 -25.84
N LEU A 39 -8.92 -18.79 -25.48
CA LEU A 39 -7.76 -19.56 -25.97
C LEU A 39 -6.91 -20.01 -24.78
N SER A 40 -6.60 -21.30 -24.77
CA SER A 40 -5.99 -22.09 -23.71
C SER A 40 -4.54 -21.71 -23.39
N THR A 41 -4.20 -21.86 -22.11
CA THR A 41 -2.89 -22.21 -21.53
C THR A 41 -1.62 -21.66 -22.22
N LYS A 42 -1.17 -20.50 -21.77
CA LYS A 42 0.17 -19.97 -21.53
C LYS A 42 0.09 -18.45 -21.49
N LYS A 43 0.30 -17.84 -20.31
CA LYS A 43 0.24 -16.40 -20.05
C LYS A 43 -1.08 -15.75 -20.51
N GLU A 44 -2.02 -15.56 -19.61
CA GLU A 44 -3.22 -14.73 -19.89
C GLU A 44 -2.77 -13.44 -20.57
N LYS A 45 -3.24 -13.23 -21.79
CA LYS A 45 -2.93 -12.03 -22.55
C LYS A 45 -3.72 -10.91 -21.92
N ILE A 46 -3.08 -10.10 -21.10
CA ILE A 46 -3.69 -8.95 -20.46
C ILE A 46 -4.13 -8.00 -21.57
N LEU A 47 -5.44 -7.80 -21.69
CA LEU A 47 -5.99 -6.84 -22.65
C LEU A 47 -5.76 -5.44 -22.11
N LYS A 48 -5.05 -4.62 -22.88
CA LYS A 48 -4.81 -3.22 -22.53
C LYS A 48 -6.10 -2.42 -22.66
N ASP A 49 -6.49 -1.75 -21.57
CA ASP A 49 -7.57 -0.77 -21.56
C ASP A 49 -6.99 0.63 -21.32
N PHE A 50 -7.00 1.44 -22.34
CA PHE A 50 -6.42 2.79 -22.32
C PHE A 50 -7.05 3.73 -21.31
N ARG A 51 -8.33 3.50 -20.93
CA ARG A 51 -9.04 4.34 -19.96
C ARG A 51 -8.30 4.41 -18.62
N PHE A 52 -7.71 3.32 -18.18
CA PHE A 52 -6.99 3.27 -16.90
C PHE A 52 -5.68 4.05 -16.95
N ASN A 53 -4.95 3.95 -18.06
CA ASN A 53 -3.73 4.75 -18.23
C ASN A 53 -4.04 6.25 -18.39
N ASP A 54 -5.07 6.60 -19.14
CA ASP A 54 -5.51 7.99 -19.29
C ASP A 54 -5.94 8.58 -17.96
N PHE A 55 -6.72 7.84 -17.17
CA PHE A 55 -7.09 8.21 -15.82
C PHE A 55 -5.85 8.45 -14.94
N ALA A 56 -4.95 7.47 -14.85
CA ALA A 56 -3.74 7.57 -14.05
C ALA A 56 -2.85 8.76 -14.49
N THR A 57 -2.77 9.00 -15.78
CA THR A 57 -2.05 10.13 -16.38
C THR A 57 -2.67 11.45 -15.98
N PHE A 58 -4.00 11.59 -16.12
CA PHE A 58 -4.76 12.79 -15.78
C PHE A 58 -4.62 13.18 -14.32
N ILE A 59 -4.89 12.24 -13.39
CA ILE A 59 -4.80 12.50 -11.94
C ILE A 59 -3.37 12.65 -11.43
N SER A 60 -2.39 12.33 -12.26
CA SER A 60 -0.98 12.59 -11.98
C SER A 60 -0.52 13.96 -12.49
N GLY A 61 -1.42 14.78 -13.04
CA GLY A 61 -1.09 16.08 -13.59
C GLY A 61 -0.21 16.01 -14.86
N ASN A 62 -0.28 14.90 -15.60
CA ASN A 62 0.39 14.73 -16.88
C ASN A 62 -0.63 14.83 -18.01
N ALA A 63 -0.20 15.31 -19.19
CA ALA A 63 -1.07 15.40 -20.34
C ALA A 63 -1.49 14.01 -20.83
N VAL A 64 -2.78 13.82 -21.05
CA VAL A 64 -3.32 12.57 -21.62
C VAL A 64 -3.14 12.54 -23.14
N SER A 65 -3.37 11.37 -23.75
CA SER A 65 -3.39 11.20 -25.19
C SER A 65 -4.39 12.15 -25.86
N THR A 66 -4.08 12.63 -27.06
CA THR A 66 -5.01 13.44 -27.88
C THR A 66 -6.31 12.71 -28.22
N LYS A 67 -6.32 11.37 -28.12
CA LYS A 67 -7.50 10.52 -28.34
C LYS A 67 -8.28 10.26 -27.04
N SER A 68 -7.77 10.72 -25.90
CA SER A 68 -8.45 10.51 -24.62
C SER A 68 -9.71 11.38 -24.53
N PRO A 69 -10.82 10.82 -24.02
CA PRO A 69 -12.01 11.63 -23.75
C PRO A 69 -11.80 12.67 -22.64
N LEU A 70 -10.73 12.53 -21.83
CA LEU A 70 -10.36 13.51 -20.81
C LEU A 70 -9.61 14.71 -21.37
N LYS A 71 -9.23 14.70 -22.65
CA LYS A 71 -8.43 15.77 -23.28
C LYS A 71 -9.08 17.15 -23.19
N GLY A 72 -10.40 17.22 -23.42
CA GLY A 72 -11.14 18.48 -23.31
C GLY A 72 -11.18 19.05 -21.89
N ILE A 73 -11.03 18.25 -20.86
CA ILE A 73 -11.00 18.70 -19.46
C ILE A 73 -9.64 19.36 -19.13
N GLU A 74 -8.55 18.94 -19.76
CA GLU A 74 -7.21 19.52 -19.54
C GLU A 74 -7.11 21.00 -19.87
N ASP A 75 -7.98 21.51 -20.73
CA ASP A 75 -8.01 22.93 -21.11
C ASP A 75 -8.71 23.81 -20.07
N THR A 76 -9.38 23.21 -19.09
CA THR A 76 -10.09 23.93 -18.02
C THR A 76 -9.13 24.47 -16.95
N GLU A 77 -9.49 25.61 -16.36
CA GLU A 77 -8.72 26.20 -15.25
C GLU A 77 -8.69 25.30 -14.01
N ILE A 78 -9.76 24.53 -13.79
CA ILE A 78 -9.83 23.55 -12.70
C ILE A 78 -8.67 22.55 -12.81
N TRP A 79 -8.48 21.96 -13.99
CA TRP A 79 -7.42 20.97 -14.17
C TRP A 79 -6.02 21.60 -14.22
N LYS A 80 -5.84 22.75 -14.84
CA LYS A 80 -4.55 23.46 -14.87
C LYS A 80 -4.07 23.84 -13.48
N THR A 81 -4.96 24.29 -12.61
CA THR A 81 -4.65 24.58 -11.20
C THR A 81 -4.24 23.31 -10.47
N PHE A 82 -5.01 22.22 -10.61
CA PHE A 82 -4.66 20.92 -10.04
C PHE A 82 -3.31 20.42 -10.57
N GLN A 83 -3.08 20.51 -11.87
CA GLN A 83 -1.83 20.10 -12.51
C GLN A 83 -0.62 20.84 -11.92
N SER A 84 -0.71 22.15 -11.79
CA SER A 84 0.35 22.96 -11.19
C SER A 84 0.68 22.49 -9.78
N ASP A 85 -0.35 22.38 -8.94
CA ASP A 85 -0.21 22.03 -7.53
C ASP A 85 0.37 20.64 -7.33
N ILE A 86 -0.14 19.63 -8.07
CA ILE A 86 0.31 18.24 -7.91
C ILE A 86 1.72 18.04 -8.48
N ASN A 87 2.11 18.80 -9.50
CA ASN A 87 3.46 18.77 -10.05
C ASN A 87 4.47 19.41 -9.07
N ASP A 88 4.11 20.51 -8.42
CA ASP A 88 4.97 21.13 -7.41
C ASP A 88 5.16 20.22 -6.19
N LEU A 89 4.11 19.55 -5.77
CA LEU A 89 4.20 18.55 -4.71
C LEU A 89 5.13 17.40 -5.11
N TRP A 90 4.98 16.88 -6.32
CA TRP A 90 5.83 15.80 -6.84
C TRP A 90 7.28 16.23 -6.99
N LYS A 91 7.54 17.44 -7.46
CA LYS A 91 8.89 18.00 -7.59
C LYS A 91 9.65 18.02 -6.25
N LYS A 92 8.95 18.34 -5.15
CA LYS A 92 9.53 18.29 -3.80
C LYS A 92 9.87 16.86 -3.40
N THR A 93 8.97 15.92 -3.65
CA THR A 93 9.16 14.49 -3.37
C THR A 93 10.31 13.91 -4.19
N ASN A 94 10.31 14.17 -5.48
CA ASN A 94 11.28 13.62 -6.44
C ASN A 94 12.74 13.99 -6.12
N LYS A 95 12.99 15.08 -5.39
CA LYS A 95 14.33 15.45 -4.92
C LYS A 95 14.95 14.43 -3.96
N LYS A 96 14.12 13.66 -3.25
CA LYS A 96 14.57 12.67 -2.26
C LYS A 96 14.78 11.27 -2.88
N LEU A 97 14.07 10.96 -3.95
CA LEU A 97 14.05 9.61 -4.52
C LEU A 97 15.40 9.11 -5.03
N PRO A 98 16.25 9.91 -5.71
CA PRO A 98 17.58 9.47 -6.17
C PRO A 98 18.48 8.96 -5.04
N VAL A 99 18.50 9.65 -3.90
CA VAL A 99 19.30 9.23 -2.73
C VAL A 99 18.86 7.88 -2.19
N ILE A 100 17.55 7.63 -2.18
CA ILE A 100 16.99 6.34 -1.75
C ILE A 100 17.32 5.25 -2.79
N SER A 101 17.20 5.55 -4.08
CA SER A 101 17.54 4.61 -5.15
C SER A 101 19.01 4.21 -5.12
N GLU A 102 19.92 5.16 -4.97
CA GLU A 102 21.36 4.90 -4.87
C GLU A 102 21.67 4.00 -3.65
N TRP A 103 21.07 4.30 -2.49
CA TRP A 103 21.21 3.47 -1.31
C TRP A 103 20.67 2.05 -1.54
N ARG A 104 19.49 1.92 -2.14
CA ARG A 104 18.88 0.64 -2.50
C ARG A 104 19.80 -0.18 -3.40
N ASP A 105 20.31 0.41 -4.47
CA ASP A 105 21.16 -0.28 -5.44
C ASP A 105 22.45 -0.82 -4.79
N LYS A 106 22.95 -0.12 -3.76
CA LYS A 106 24.11 -0.57 -2.99
C LYS A 106 23.78 -1.61 -1.94
N GLU A 107 22.68 -1.45 -1.21
CA GLU A 107 22.42 -2.24 0.00
C GLU A 107 21.39 -3.36 -0.20
N LEU A 108 20.55 -3.27 -1.24
CA LEU A 108 19.50 -4.24 -1.53
C LEU A 108 19.70 -5.00 -2.85
N ASN A 109 20.85 -4.87 -3.50
CA ASN A 109 21.14 -5.53 -4.77
C ASN A 109 20.91 -7.06 -4.78
N ASN A 110 21.07 -7.72 -3.63
CA ASN A 110 20.88 -9.16 -3.46
C ASN A 110 19.44 -9.55 -3.00
N VAL A 111 18.57 -8.57 -2.76
CA VAL A 111 17.20 -8.81 -2.27
C VAL A 111 16.21 -8.88 -3.42
N ASP A 112 16.53 -8.23 -4.51
CA ASP A 112 15.64 -7.96 -5.63
C ASP A 112 15.84 -8.95 -6.81
N GLU A 113 16.46 -10.09 -6.54
CA GLU A 113 16.66 -11.13 -7.54
C GLU A 113 15.35 -11.88 -7.84
N ASN A 114 14.58 -11.31 -8.71
CA ASN A 114 13.79 -11.91 -9.80
C ASN A 114 12.81 -13.05 -9.54
N SER A 115 12.36 -13.39 -8.34
CA SER A 115 11.27 -14.36 -8.28
C SER A 115 10.50 -14.31 -6.98
N GLY A 116 9.25 -13.95 -7.10
CA GLY A 116 8.33 -14.01 -5.98
C GLY A 116 7.60 -12.70 -5.74
N THR A 117 6.88 -12.69 -4.65
CA THR A 117 6.02 -11.59 -4.27
C THR A 117 6.72 -10.67 -3.27
N LEU A 118 6.66 -9.37 -3.52
CA LEU A 118 6.82 -8.37 -2.47
C LEU A 118 5.53 -8.31 -1.64
N PHE A 119 5.63 -8.67 -0.39
CA PHE A 119 4.52 -8.58 0.56
C PHE A 119 4.69 -7.35 1.45
N TYR A 120 3.72 -6.43 1.43
CA TYR A 120 3.77 -5.22 2.24
C TYR A 120 2.46 -5.06 3.03
N PRO A 121 2.33 -5.77 4.18
CA PRO A 121 1.23 -5.58 5.10
C PRO A 121 1.35 -4.25 5.84
N PHE A 122 0.24 -3.69 6.28
CA PHE A 122 0.14 -2.39 6.95
C PHE A 122 0.62 -1.21 6.10
N SER A 123 0.52 -1.35 4.78
CA SER A 123 1.11 -0.39 3.83
C SER A 123 0.22 0.82 3.54
N GLY A 124 -1.11 0.70 3.73
CA GLY A 124 -2.01 1.60 3.02
C GLY A 124 -1.73 1.54 1.51
N ALA A 125 -1.88 2.64 0.80
CA ALA A 125 -1.62 2.73 -0.64
C ALA A 125 -0.16 3.10 -0.99
N ASP A 126 0.83 2.66 -0.19
CA ASP A 126 2.23 3.06 -0.34
C ASP A 126 2.98 2.29 -1.45
N PHE A 127 2.46 2.38 -2.66
CA PHE A 127 3.15 1.83 -3.82
C PHE A 127 4.48 2.53 -4.11
N LEU A 128 4.58 3.84 -3.79
CA LEU A 128 5.79 4.61 -4.05
C LEU A 128 7.04 3.97 -3.42
N HIS A 129 7.00 3.67 -2.13
CA HIS A 129 8.14 3.04 -1.47
C HIS A 129 8.28 1.56 -1.81
N ALA A 130 7.18 0.86 -2.09
CA ALA A 130 7.24 -0.52 -2.57
C ALA A 130 8.05 -0.62 -3.87
N ASP A 131 7.75 0.20 -4.87
CA ASP A 131 8.47 0.23 -6.15
C ASP A 131 9.89 0.79 -6.00
N LEU A 132 10.08 1.78 -5.12
CA LEU A 132 11.37 2.44 -4.89
C LEU A 132 12.41 1.48 -4.30
N PHE A 133 12.02 0.66 -3.31
CA PHE A 133 12.92 -0.29 -2.66
C PHE A 133 13.00 -1.64 -3.36
N PHE A 134 11.96 -2.03 -4.10
CA PHE A 134 11.84 -3.35 -4.72
C PHE A 134 11.39 -3.27 -6.19
N PRO A 135 12.13 -2.52 -7.05
CA PRO A 135 11.70 -2.23 -8.42
C PRO A 135 11.63 -3.45 -9.34
N ASN A 136 12.26 -4.56 -8.98
CA ASN A 136 12.33 -5.75 -9.85
C ASN A 136 11.28 -6.82 -9.51
N HIS A 137 10.49 -6.64 -8.44
CA HIS A 137 9.40 -7.55 -8.12
C HIS A 137 8.24 -7.41 -9.11
N ASP A 138 7.76 -8.54 -9.64
CA ASP A 138 6.67 -8.58 -10.62
C ASP A 138 5.31 -8.69 -9.96
N SER A 139 5.27 -9.25 -8.77
CA SER A 139 4.07 -9.40 -7.95
C SER A 139 4.24 -8.60 -6.66
N ILE A 140 3.32 -7.69 -6.42
CA ILE A 140 3.30 -6.84 -5.22
C ILE A 140 1.93 -7.01 -4.56
N VAL A 141 1.93 -7.31 -3.27
CA VAL A 141 0.71 -7.41 -2.48
C VAL A 141 0.77 -6.40 -1.34
N LEU A 142 -0.13 -5.43 -1.40
CA LEU A 142 -0.33 -4.42 -0.35
C LEU A 142 -1.58 -4.76 0.45
N ILE A 143 -1.50 -4.62 1.78
CA ILE A 143 -2.67 -4.72 2.66
C ILE A 143 -2.69 -3.52 3.58
N GLY A 144 -3.82 -2.80 3.60
CA GLY A 144 -4.08 -1.68 4.48
C GLY A 144 -5.45 -1.80 5.14
N LEU A 145 -5.86 -0.78 5.89
CA LEU A 145 -7.20 -0.69 6.47
C LEU A 145 -8.13 0.20 5.64
N GLU A 146 -7.55 1.03 4.78
CA GLU A 146 -8.28 1.93 3.91
C GLU A 146 -9.05 1.12 2.84
N PRO A 147 -10.28 1.53 2.47
CA PRO A 147 -11.05 0.89 1.41
C PRO A 147 -10.25 0.82 0.10
N ALA A 148 -10.42 -0.26 -0.66
CA ALA A 148 -9.74 -0.41 -1.96
C ALA A 148 -10.23 0.63 -2.99
N GLY A 149 -11.49 1.03 -2.90
CA GLY A 149 -12.12 2.01 -3.79
C GLY A 149 -12.46 1.46 -5.17
N ASN A 150 -13.05 2.32 -6.00
CA ASN A 150 -13.52 1.99 -7.33
C ASN A 150 -12.94 2.94 -8.38
N PHE A 151 -12.99 2.52 -9.64
CA PHE A 151 -12.68 3.39 -10.77
C PHE A 151 -13.77 4.43 -10.97
N PRO A 152 -13.47 5.74 -10.85
CA PRO A 152 -14.47 6.78 -11.01
C PRO A 152 -14.66 7.17 -12.46
N ASP A 153 -15.86 7.61 -12.81
CA ASP A 153 -16.13 8.27 -14.08
C ASP A 153 -15.86 9.78 -13.98
N LEU A 154 -14.67 10.20 -14.42
CA LEU A 154 -14.27 11.62 -14.38
C LEU A 154 -15.08 12.50 -15.33
N LEU A 155 -15.56 11.97 -16.45
CA LEU A 155 -16.43 12.73 -17.37
C LEU A 155 -17.77 13.02 -16.71
N GLN A 156 -18.35 12.03 -16.05
CA GLN A 156 -19.60 12.23 -15.30
C GLN A 156 -19.39 13.22 -14.14
N LYS A 157 -18.26 13.12 -13.42
CA LYS A 157 -17.92 14.08 -12.35
C LYS A 157 -17.78 15.51 -12.90
N TYR A 158 -17.17 15.67 -14.05
CA TYR A 158 -17.07 16.98 -14.70
C TYR A 158 -18.45 17.55 -15.08
N GLN A 159 -19.29 16.75 -15.72
CA GLN A 159 -20.65 17.13 -16.10
C GLN A 159 -21.52 17.52 -14.89
N LYS A 160 -21.36 16.83 -13.76
CA LYS A 160 -22.05 17.11 -12.50
C LYS A 160 -21.42 18.21 -11.65
N LYS A 161 -20.34 18.83 -12.10
CA LYS A 161 -19.55 19.82 -11.36
C LYS A 161 -18.91 19.25 -10.07
N GLU A 162 -18.70 17.94 -10.01
CA GLU A 162 -18.06 17.24 -8.90
C GLU A 162 -16.54 17.04 -9.07
N LEU A 163 -16.00 17.40 -10.24
CA LEU A 163 -14.58 17.18 -10.55
C LEU A 163 -13.66 18.05 -9.71
N GLU A 164 -14.00 19.31 -9.50
CA GLU A 164 -13.18 20.23 -8.70
C GLU A 164 -13.03 19.75 -7.24
N PRO A 165 -14.13 19.50 -6.48
CA PRO A 165 -14.01 18.96 -5.12
C PRO A 165 -13.23 17.64 -5.09
N TYR A 166 -13.42 16.77 -6.08
CA TYR A 166 -12.64 15.53 -6.19
C TYR A 166 -11.13 15.78 -6.33
N LEU A 167 -10.71 16.66 -7.24
CA LEU A 167 -9.29 16.99 -7.44
C LEU A 167 -8.68 17.71 -6.23
N VAL A 168 -9.43 18.57 -5.55
CA VAL A 168 -9.01 19.22 -4.30
C VAL A 168 -8.76 18.19 -3.21
N LYS A 169 -9.65 17.22 -3.04
CA LYS A 169 -9.49 16.15 -2.06
C LYS A 169 -8.30 15.24 -2.39
N LEU A 170 -8.14 14.87 -3.66
CA LEU A 170 -6.99 14.10 -4.12
C LEU A 170 -5.67 14.81 -3.79
N LYS A 171 -5.57 16.11 -4.13
CA LYS A 171 -4.39 16.92 -3.81
C LYS A 171 -4.12 16.96 -2.30
N LYS A 172 -5.15 17.16 -1.48
CA LYS A 172 -5.04 17.18 -0.01
C LYS A 172 -4.49 15.85 0.52
N SER A 173 -5.05 14.73 0.05
CA SER A 173 -4.59 13.40 0.45
C SER A 173 -3.16 13.14 0.01
N MET A 174 -2.79 13.49 -1.23
CA MET A 174 -1.43 13.35 -1.73
C MET A 174 -0.43 14.20 -0.93
N ASN A 175 -0.79 15.44 -0.57
CA ASN A 175 0.04 16.31 0.25
C ASN A 175 0.28 15.71 1.66
N ALA A 176 -0.74 15.14 2.27
CA ALA A 176 -0.62 14.48 3.57
C ALA A 176 0.30 13.25 3.50
N ILE A 177 0.14 12.40 2.47
CA ILE A 177 0.95 11.18 2.29
C ILE A 177 2.42 11.54 2.04
N LEU A 178 2.69 12.43 1.08
CA LEU A 178 4.05 12.77 0.68
C LEU A 178 4.76 13.65 1.71
N GLY A 179 4.01 14.43 2.48
CA GLY A 179 4.56 15.27 3.55
C GLY A 179 5.05 14.48 4.76
N LEU A 180 4.38 13.38 5.09
CA LEU A 180 4.66 12.57 6.29
C LEU A 180 5.48 11.31 6.00
N SER A 181 5.68 10.95 4.74
CA SER A 181 6.32 9.68 4.34
C SER A 181 5.63 8.40 4.86
N PHE A 182 4.40 8.49 5.36
CA PHE A 182 3.56 7.36 5.77
C PHE A 182 2.06 7.71 5.69
N PHE A 183 1.23 6.68 5.63
CA PHE A 183 -0.22 6.82 5.65
C PHE A 183 -0.73 7.07 7.08
N ARG A 184 -1.63 8.02 7.21
CA ARG A 184 -2.35 8.28 8.47
C ARG A 184 -3.80 7.84 8.29
N THR A 185 -4.05 6.54 8.45
CA THR A 185 -5.36 5.91 8.22
C THR A 185 -6.52 6.68 8.86
N ILE A 186 -6.39 7.04 10.15
CA ILE A 186 -7.44 7.76 10.88
C ILE A 186 -7.66 9.17 10.32
N ALA A 187 -6.57 9.91 10.04
CA ALA A 187 -6.68 11.29 9.56
C ALA A 187 -7.15 11.40 8.09
N MET A 188 -7.10 10.30 7.35
CA MET A 188 -7.48 10.24 5.94
C MET A 188 -8.77 9.43 5.72
N ALA A 189 -9.32 8.83 6.78
CA ALA A 189 -10.51 7.99 6.68
C ALA A 189 -11.69 8.73 6.04
N ASP A 190 -11.95 9.97 6.47
CA ASP A 190 -13.03 10.78 5.92
C ASP A 190 -12.83 11.08 4.43
N ASP A 191 -11.59 11.43 4.02
CA ASP A 191 -11.29 11.74 2.62
C ASP A 191 -11.46 10.49 1.72
N PHE A 192 -11.11 9.29 2.22
CA PHE A 192 -11.24 8.03 1.48
C PHE A 192 -12.64 7.41 1.53
N GLN A 193 -13.48 7.81 2.48
CA GLN A 193 -14.87 7.32 2.56
C GLN A 193 -15.86 8.20 1.81
N THR A 194 -15.48 9.41 1.45
CA THR A 194 -16.35 10.38 0.80
C THR A 194 -16.02 10.53 -0.70
N GLU A 195 -15.30 11.59 -1.08
CA GLU A 195 -15.13 11.95 -2.49
C GLU A 195 -14.17 11.05 -3.26
N LEU A 196 -13.19 10.42 -2.56
CA LEU A 196 -12.18 9.60 -3.24
C LEU A 196 -12.58 8.13 -3.38
N ASP A 197 -13.49 7.62 -2.53
CA ASP A 197 -13.87 6.21 -2.57
C ASP A 197 -12.65 5.27 -2.51
N GLY A 198 -11.82 5.43 -1.48
CA GLY A 198 -10.71 4.53 -1.18
C GLY A 198 -9.36 4.87 -1.81
N THR A 199 -8.47 3.87 -1.82
CA THR A 199 -7.05 4.03 -2.19
C THR A 199 -6.77 3.98 -3.69
N PHE A 200 -7.76 3.65 -4.50
CA PHE A 200 -7.62 3.46 -5.96
C PHE A 200 -6.85 4.60 -6.64
N HIS A 201 -7.24 5.83 -6.35
CA HIS A 201 -6.66 7.05 -6.97
C HIS A 201 -5.19 7.23 -6.60
N VAL A 202 -4.86 6.99 -5.34
CA VAL A 202 -3.49 7.11 -4.81
C VAL A 202 -2.57 6.09 -5.46
N LEU A 203 -3.02 4.84 -5.56
CA LEU A 203 -2.26 3.77 -6.23
C LEU A 203 -2.04 4.08 -7.70
N MET A 204 -3.08 4.50 -8.43
CA MET A 204 -2.97 4.89 -9.84
C MET A 204 -2.02 6.06 -10.04
N HIS A 205 -2.09 7.08 -9.17
CA HIS A 205 -1.17 8.22 -9.17
C HIS A 205 0.28 7.77 -9.02
N PHE A 206 0.57 6.95 -8.00
CA PHE A 206 1.95 6.49 -7.76
C PHE A 206 2.46 5.57 -8.85
N ILE A 207 1.66 4.64 -9.36
CA ILE A 207 2.04 3.78 -10.51
C ILE A 207 2.48 4.68 -11.68
N ARG A 208 1.72 5.73 -11.97
CA ARG A 208 2.04 6.62 -13.08
C ARG A 208 3.27 7.49 -12.81
N ARG A 209 3.40 8.03 -11.58
CA ARG A 209 4.51 8.92 -11.18
C ARG A 209 5.85 8.21 -11.05
N THR A 210 5.85 6.91 -10.81
CA THR A 210 7.07 6.08 -10.80
C THR A 210 7.48 5.60 -12.19
N GLY A 211 6.85 6.13 -13.25
CA GLY A 211 7.25 5.90 -14.64
C GLY A 211 6.64 4.65 -15.28
N HIS A 212 5.52 4.16 -14.74
CA HIS A 212 4.82 3.02 -15.30
C HIS A 212 3.62 3.43 -16.16
N GLU A 213 3.30 2.60 -17.14
CA GLU A 213 2.07 2.61 -17.91
C GLU A 213 1.08 1.63 -17.28
N VAL A 214 -0.14 2.08 -16.99
CA VAL A 214 -1.21 1.19 -16.54
C VAL A 214 -1.80 0.47 -17.74
N LEU A 215 -1.83 -0.85 -17.69
CA LEU A 215 -2.35 -1.68 -18.78
C LEU A 215 -3.79 -2.07 -18.56
N ASN A 216 -4.13 -2.44 -17.34
CA ASN A 216 -5.46 -2.88 -16.97
C ASN A 216 -5.69 -2.78 -15.45
N TYR A 217 -6.95 -2.88 -15.07
CA TYR A 217 -7.42 -2.92 -13.70
C TYR A 217 -8.63 -3.84 -13.59
N GLU A 218 -8.73 -4.55 -12.48
CA GLU A 218 -9.89 -5.41 -12.19
C GLU A 218 -10.15 -5.50 -10.69
N LYS A 219 -11.39 -5.72 -10.32
CA LYS A 219 -11.76 -6.17 -8.99
C LYS A 219 -11.43 -7.65 -8.85
N VAL A 220 -10.92 -8.01 -7.69
CA VAL A 220 -10.64 -9.41 -7.33
C VAL A 220 -11.19 -9.70 -5.95
N ALA A 221 -11.58 -10.94 -5.72
CA ALA A 221 -11.99 -11.42 -4.41
C ALA A 221 -11.19 -12.67 -4.01
N ILE A 222 -11.01 -12.86 -2.71
CA ILE A 222 -10.38 -14.06 -2.16
C ILE A 222 -11.46 -15.11 -1.94
N LEU A 223 -11.31 -16.26 -2.60
CA LEU A 223 -12.16 -17.43 -2.38
C LEU A 223 -11.79 -18.14 -1.07
N PRO A 224 -12.67 -18.98 -0.50
CA PRO A 224 -12.38 -19.80 0.69
C PRO A 224 -11.10 -20.64 0.57
N SER A 225 -10.74 -21.04 -0.65
CA SER A 225 -9.47 -21.74 -0.94
C SER A 225 -8.22 -20.87 -0.88
N GLY A 226 -8.35 -19.57 -0.69
CA GLY A 226 -7.25 -18.59 -0.79
C GLY A 226 -6.88 -18.21 -2.23
N LYS A 227 -7.55 -18.73 -3.24
CA LYS A 227 -7.35 -18.31 -4.65
C LYS A 227 -8.11 -17.04 -4.94
N LEU A 228 -7.60 -16.25 -5.90
CA LEU A 228 -8.30 -15.06 -6.37
C LEU A 228 -9.27 -15.39 -7.49
N THR A 229 -10.40 -14.68 -7.49
CA THR A 229 -11.37 -14.68 -8.59
C THR A 229 -11.72 -13.26 -9.02
N THR A 230 -12.01 -13.08 -10.30
CA THR A 230 -12.61 -11.85 -10.86
C THR A 230 -14.13 -11.98 -11.03
N ASP A 231 -14.66 -13.17 -10.86
CA ASP A 231 -16.11 -13.44 -10.91
C ASP A 231 -16.72 -13.15 -9.54
N LEU A 232 -17.17 -11.92 -9.35
CA LEU A 232 -17.76 -11.44 -8.12
C LEU A 232 -19.17 -12.02 -7.84
N ASN A 233 -19.76 -12.77 -8.77
CA ASN A 233 -21.01 -13.49 -8.51
C ASN A 233 -20.79 -14.81 -7.75
N LYS A 234 -19.55 -15.25 -7.63
CA LYS A 234 -19.15 -16.48 -6.93
C LYS A 234 -18.67 -16.28 -5.51
N ILE A 235 -18.81 -15.07 -4.98
CA ILE A 235 -18.32 -14.73 -3.65
C ILE A 235 -19.45 -14.62 -2.64
N GLU A 236 -19.11 -14.86 -1.39
CA GLU A 236 -19.96 -14.60 -0.25
C GLU A 236 -19.85 -13.13 0.17
N ASP A 237 -20.87 -12.58 0.84
CA ASP A 237 -20.90 -11.19 1.30
C ASP A 237 -19.71 -10.81 2.20
N SER A 238 -19.14 -11.80 2.89
CA SER A 238 -17.99 -11.63 3.78
C SER A 238 -16.63 -11.73 3.08
N SER A 239 -16.58 -11.99 1.78
CA SER A 239 -15.32 -12.16 1.05
C SER A 239 -14.51 -10.86 1.00
N TYR A 240 -13.18 -10.98 1.11
CA TYR A 240 -12.29 -9.84 0.89
C TYR A 240 -12.26 -9.47 -0.59
N ILE A 241 -12.76 -8.28 -0.90
CA ILE A 241 -12.70 -7.71 -2.25
C ILE A 241 -11.57 -6.69 -2.29
N GLY A 242 -10.73 -6.78 -3.30
CA GLY A 242 -9.59 -5.90 -3.52
C GLY A 242 -9.50 -5.43 -4.97
N ASN A 243 -8.42 -4.75 -5.24
CA ASN A 243 -8.08 -4.21 -6.55
C ASN A 243 -6.81 -4.85 -7.07
N ARG A 244 -6.79 -5.23 -8.34
CA ARG A 244 -5.61 -5.71 -9.04
C ARG A 244 -5.29 -4.78 -10.21
N TYR A 245 -4.05 -4.33 -10.26
CA TYR A 245 -3.52 -3.40 -11.27
C TYR A 245 -2.46 -4.11 -12.07
N TYR A 246 -2.54 -4.02 -13.39
CA TYR A 246 -1.54 -4.50 -14.33
C TYR A 246 -0.82 -3.30 -14.94
N PHE A 247 0.49 -3.27 -14.84
CA PHE A 247 1.28 -2.15 -15.33
C PHE A 247 2.66 -2.60 -15.77
N LYS A 248 3.35 -1.77 -16.50
CA LYS A 248 4.72 -2.00 -16.92
C LYS A 248 5.50 -0.69 -16.92
N LYS A 249 6.80 -0.77 -16.75
CA LYS A 249 7.66 0.40 -16.89
C LYS A 249 7.68 0.85 -18.36
N ASN A 250 7.73 2.14 -18.58
CA ASN A 250 7.79 2.67 -19.94
C ASN A 250 8.98 2.05 -20.68
N LYS A 251 8.77 1.56 -21.91
CA LYS A 251 9.75 0.88 -22.78
C LYS A 251 10.17 -0.54 -22.32
N GLU A 252 9.63 -1.08 -21.25
CA GLU A 252 9.84 -2.47 -20.85
C GLU A 252 8.64 -3.34 -21.25
N ASP A 253 8.87 -4.62 -21.54
CA ASP A 253 7.81 -5.57 -21.87
C ASP A 253 7.32 -6.35 -20.64
N LYS A 254 8.06 -6.28 -19.53
CA LYS A 254 7.75 -7.01 -18.33
C LYS A 254 6.54 -6.42 -17.62
N ILE A 255 5.48 -7.21 -17.51
CA ILE A 255 4.26 -6.82 -16.83
C ILE A 255 4.39 -7.11 -15.33
N LYS A 256 4.03 -6.12 -14.54
CA LYS A 256 3.94 -6.20 -13.07
C LYS A 256 2.49 -6.21 -12.63
N VAL A 257 2.25 -6.84 -11.49
CA VAL A 257 0.92 -6.95 -10.89
C VAL A 257 0.97 -6.43 -9.47
N LEU A 258 0.15 -5.44 -9.17
CA LEU A 258 -0.11 -4.98 -7.82
C LEU A 258 -1.50 -5.44 -7.40
N THR A 259 -1.61 -6.09 -6.26
CA THR A 259 -2.90 -6.42 -5.63
C THR A 259 -3.00 -5.70 -4.29
N TYR A 260 -4.10 -5.00 -4.08
CA TYR A 260 -4.41 -4.31 -2.83
C TYR A 260 -5.67 -4.87 -2.18
N PHE A 261 -5.59 -5.17 -0.89
CA PHE A 261 -6.75 -5.53 -0.08
C PHE A 261 -6.89 -4.61 1.13
N SER A 262 -8.14 -4.26 1.45
CA SER A 262 -8.49 -3.69 2.76
C SER A 262 -8.75 -4.84 3.72
N ALA A 263 -7.90 -5.02 4.73
CA ALA A 263 -8.06 -6.11 5.69
C ALA A 263 -7.40 -5.82 7.04
N ASN A 264 -8.09 -6.21 8.11
CA ASN A 264 -7.49 -6.27 9.44
C ASN A 264 -6.66 -7.55 9.55
N LEU A 265 -5.40 -7.42 10.00
CA LEU A 265 -4.45 -8.53 10.13
C LEU A 265 -4.29 -9.02 11.58
N GLN A 266 -5.20 -8.70 12.48
CA GLN A 266 -5.23 -9.28 13.84
C GLN A 266 -5.51 -10.77 13.79
N ASN A 267 -5.09 -11.49 14.83
CA ASN A 267 -5.32 -12.94 14.94
C ASN A 267 -6.78 -13.34 14.76
N THR A 268 -7.71 -12.51 15.24
CA THR A 268 -9.15 -12.73 15.09
C THR A 268 -9.61 -12.72 13.63
N ALA A 269 -8.87 -12.11 12.73
CA ALA A 269 -9.18 -12.13 11.30
C ALA A 269 -8.89 -13.49 10.63
N TYR A 270 -8.19 -14.40 11.31
CA TYR A 270 -7.81 -15.72 10.79
C TYR A 270 -8.56 -16.87 11.46
N THR A 271 -9.48 -16.59 12.37
CA THR A 271 -10.28 -17.61 13.05
C THR A 271 -11.62 -17.79 12.33
N SER A 272 -12.18 -19.00 12.40
CA SER A 272 -13.48 -19.32 11.82
C SER A 272 -14.64 -18.49 12.38
N ARG A 273 -14.44 -17.85 13.51
CA ARG A 273 -15.40 -16.95 14.16
C ARG A 273 -14.90 -15.52 14.16
N GLY A 274 -14.25 -15.10 13.11
CA GLY A 274 -13.59 -13.81 12.99
C GLY A 274 -14.50 -12.63 13.36
N GLY A 275 -14.36 -12.18 14.59
CA GLY A 275 -15.10 -11.06 15.14
C GLY A 275 -16.54 -11.41 15.56
N LEU A 276 -17.15 -10.52 16.34
CA LEU A 276 -18.50 -10.59 16.91
C LEU A 276 -19.63 -10.85 15.88
N TYR A 277 -19.35 -10.71 14.59
CA TYR A 277 -20.34 -10.74 13.52
C TYR A 277 -20.26 -11.95 12.60
N ALA A 278 -19.28 -12.81 12.76
CA ALA A 278 -19.18 -14.03 11.97
C ALA A 278 -19.93 -15.18 12.64
N GLN A 279 -21.21 -15.01 12.88
CA GLN A 279 -22.06 -16.13 13.26
C GLN A 279 -22.12 -17.11 12.08
N GLY A 280 -21.41 -18.22 12.22
CA GLY A 280 -21.55 -19.39 11.36
C GLY A 280 -20.66 -19.47 10.13
N LEU A 281 -19.74 -18.53 9.88
CA LEU A 281 -18.95 -18.54 8.65
C LEU A 281 -17.49 -18.93 8.92
N ASN A 282 -17.05 -20.01 8.31
CA ASN A 282 -15.65 -20.46 8.19
C ASN A 282 -14.76 -19.49 7.35
N THR A 283 -15.20 -18.27 7.17
CA THR A 283 -14.93 -17.42 6.02
C THR A 283 -13.63 -16.65 6.07
N ARG A 284 -12.98 -16.59 7.22
CA ARG A 284 -11.74 -15.78 7.28
C ARG A 284 -10.45 -16.61 7.25
N LEU A 285 -10.57 -17.88 7.05
CA LEU A 285 -9.46 -18.75 6.67
C LEU A 285 -8.97 -18.44 5.25
N ASP A 286 -9.79 -17.80 4.43
CA ASP A 286 -9.49 -17.37 3.07
C ASP A 286 -8.30 -16.41 3.03
N LEU A 287 -8.29 -15.34 3.84
CA LEU A 287 -7.18 -14.39 3.91
C LEU A 287 -5.87 -15.09 4.33
N LYS A 288 -5.93 -15.94 5.36
CA LYS A 288 -4.76 -16.73 5.80
C LYS A 288 -4.28 -17.66 4.70
N SER A 289 -5.20 -18.35 4.03
CA SER A 289 -4.89 -19.26 2.92
C SER A 289 -4.29 -18.50 1.74
N TYR A 290 -4.82 -17.32 1.41
CA TYR A 290 -4.27 -16.44 0.39
C TYR A 290 -2.83 -16.04 0.72
N ILE A 291 -2.57 -15.48 1.90
CA ILE A 291 -1.22 -15.04 2.29
C ILE A 291 -0.26 -16.23 2.34
N ASN A 292 -0.71 -17.38 2.83
CA ASN A 292 0.09 -18.60 2.82
C ASN A 292 0.35 -19.16 1.41
N GLY A 293 -0.50 -18.89 0.47
CA GLY A 293 -0.32 -19.24 -0.94
C GLY A 293 0.68 -18.37 -1.68
N LEU A 294 1.05 -17.19 -1.14
CA LEU A 294 2.00 -16.29 -1.77
C LEU A 294 3.42 -16.88 -1.72
N ASN A 295 4.14 -16.75 -2.84
CA ASN A 295 5.59 -17.01 -2.92
C ASN A 295 6.34 -15.74 -2.47
N ILE A 296 6.37 -15.47 -1.16
CA ILE A 296 6.95 -14.26 -0.60
C ILE A 296 8.48 -14.32 -0.71
N ASN A 297 9.06 -13.46 -1.55
CA ASN A 297 10.51 -13.26 -1.60
C ASN A 297 10.97 -12.19 -0.61
N ALA A 298 10.27 -11.06 -0.60
CA ALA A 298 10.57 -9.97 0.31
C ALA A 298 9.32 -9.49 1.05
N THR A 299 9.49 -9.07 2.29
CA THR A 299 8.48 -8.33 3.05
C THR A 299 9.03 -6.95 3.39
N TYR A 300 8.20 -5.93 3.16
CA TYR A 300 8.50 -4.56 3.56
C TYR A 300 7.57 -4.11 4.68
N LEU A 301 8.13 -3.52 5.73
CA LEU A 301 7.39 -3.03 6.90
C LEU A 301 7.89 -1.64 7.25
N LYS A 302 7.05 -0.64 7.07
CA LYS A 302 7.36 0.75 7.39
C LYS A 302 6.18 1.40 8.08
N SER A 303 6.44 2.04 9.20
CA SER A 303 5.38 2.73 9.97
C SER A 303 4.19 1.83 10.29
N ALA A 304 4.47 0.58 10.66
CA ALA A 304 3.47 -0.48 10.89
C ALA A 304 2.76 -0.35 12.26
N SER A 305 2.75 0.84 12.84
CA SER A 305 2.10 1.17 14.13
C SER A 305 2.48 0.23 15.27
N TYR A 306 3.66 -0.40 15.18
CA TYR A 306 4.15 -1.38 16.16
C TYR A 306 3.16 -2.53 16.41
N LEU A 307 2.26 -2.80 15.46
CA LEU A 307 1.23 -3.83 15.59
C LEU A 307 1.86 -5.22 15.75
N LEU A 308 2.96 -5.47 15.04
CA LEU A 308 3.68 -6.74 15.12
C LEU A 308 4.41 -6.97 16.46
N HIS A 309 4.43 -5.98 17.37
CA HIS A 309 4.91 -6.14 18.75
C HIS A 309 3.89 -6.85 19.62
N SER A 310 2.60 -6.75 19.30
CA SER A 310 1.51 -7.34 20.06
C SER A 310 1.33 -8.84 19.78
N ALA A 311 0.91 -9.58 20.81
CA ALA A 311 0.48 -10.97 20.67
C ALA A 311 -0.73 -11.12 19.74
N SER A 312 -1.58 -10.08 19.66
CA SER A 312 -2.75 -10.04 18.78
C SER A 312 -2.42 -10.10 17.28
N PHE A 313 -1.14 -9.90 16.90
CA PHE A 313 -0.66 -10.00 15.52
C PHE A 313 0.37 -11.12 15.34
N SER A 314 0.43 -12.08 16.27
CA SER A 314 1.40 -13.18 16.22
C SER A 314 1.24 -14.05 14.98
N THR A 315 0.02 -14.28 14.50
CA THR A 315 -0.24 -15.09 13.30
C THR A 315 0.46 -14.49 12.08
N ILE A 316 0.21 -13.22 11.78
CA ILE A 316 0.83 -12.59 10.60
C ILE A 316 2.34 -12.43 10.78
N ARG A 317 2.82 -12.10 11.99
CA ARG A 317 4.25 -12.05 12.29
C ARG A 317 4.93 -13.40 11.99
N ASN A 318 4.34 -14.51 12.43
CA ASN A 318 4.90 -15.85 12.21
C ASN A 318 4.86 -16.23 10.71
N ILE A 319 3.81 -15.87 9.97
CA ILE A 319 3.75 -16.06 8.52
C ILE A 319 4.90 -15.30 7.84
N ILE A 320 5.11 -14.04 8.18
CA ILE A 320 6.20 -13.23 7.61
C ILE A 320 7.54 -13.89 7.90
N LEU A 321 7.84 -14.22 9.17
CA LEU A 321 9.11 -14.86 9.55
C LEU A 321 9.32 -16.22 8.90
N SER A 322 8.26 -17.00 8.70
CA SER A 322 8.38 -18.34 8.08
C SER A 322 8.58 -18.26 6.57
N LYS A 323 7.90 -17.35 5.88
CA LYS A 323 7.83 -17.34 4.41
C LYS A 323 8.79 -16.38 3.73
N SER A 324 9.10 -15.23 4.35
CA SER A 324 9.98 -14.25 3.72
C SER A 324 11.42 -14.75 3.67
N LYS A 325 12.08 -14.53 2.52
CA LYS A 325 13.53 -14.70 2.39
C LYS A 325 14.25 -13.44 2.85
N ASN A 326 13.65 -12.29 2.61
CA ASN A 326 14.18 -10.99 2.97
C ASN A 326 13.10 -10.16 3.67
N ILE A 327 13.49 -9.38 4.68
CA ILE A 327 12.62 -8.40 5.33
C ILE A 327 13.39 -7.09 5.41
N LEU A 328 12.77 -6.01 4.91
CA LEU A 328 13.23 -4.64 5.14
C LEU A 328 12.22 -3.94 6.02
N GLN A 329 12.65 -3.40 7.14
CA GLN A 329 11.72 -2.76 8.09
C GLN A 329 12.37 -1.59 8.84
N ASP A 330 11.51 -0.69 9.34
CA ASP A 330 11.89 0.24 10.42
C ASP A 330 11.63 -0.40 11.81
N ASP A 331 11.88 0.34 12.89
CA ASP A 331 11.68 -0.15 14.26
C ASP A 331 10.23 -0.47 14.62
N SER A 332 9.25 -0.03 13.82
CA SER A 332 7.83 -0.31 14.01
C SER A 332 7.40 -1.68 13.49
N GLY A 333 8.28 -2.39 12.78
CA GLY A 333 8.03 -3.72 12.22
C GLY A 333 8.08 -4.83 13.26
N ILE A 334 8.70 -5.95 12.91
CA ILE A 334 8.87 -7.11 13.80
C ILE A 334 9.97 -6.81 14.82
N PRO A 335 9.72 -6.94 16.13
CA PRO A 335 10.75 -6.78 17.15
C PRO A 335 11.95 -7.69 16.92
N ILE A 336 13.17 -7.16 17.14
CA ILE A 336 14.41 -7.91 16.88
C ILE A 336 14.51 -9.23 17.66
N LYS A 337 13.86 -9.34 18.82
CA LYS A 337 13.82 -10.54 19.64
C LYS A 337 13.19 -11.78 18.96
N TYR A 338 12.44 -11.57 17.87
CA TYR A 338 11.84 -12.67 17.10
C TYR A 338 12.69 -13.13 15.92
N PHE A 339 13.82 -12.47 15.64
CA PHE A 339 14.77 -12.92 14.64
C PHE A 339 15.81 -13.83 15.29
N GLU A 340 15.63 -15.13 15.12
CA GLU A 340 16.58 -16.15 15.59
C GLU A 340 17.91 -15.98 14.84
N THR A 341 18.99 -15.81 15.57
CA THR A 341 20.35 -15.51 15.02
C THR A 341 20.89 -16.61 14.13
N GLU A 342 20.43 -17.85 14.33
CA GLU A 342 20.80 -19.01 13.52
C GLU A 342 20.10 -19.00 12.15
N LYS A 343 18.95 -18.32 12.05
CA LYS A 343 18.11 -18.29 10.84
C LYS A 343 18.21 -16.99 10.07
N TRP A 344 18.68 -15.90 10.70
CA TRP A 344 18.62 -14.56 10.13
C TRP A 344 19.92 -13.79 10.27
N ASP A 345 20.39 -13.21 9.16
CA ASP A 345 21.43 -12.20 9.14
C ASP A 345 20.79 -10.82 9.18
N LEU A 346 21.16 -10.02 10.21
CA LEU A 346 20.64 -8.67 10.39
C LEU A 346 21.70 -7.61 10.06
N VAL A 347 21.30 -6.61 9.28
CA VAL A 347 22.10 -5.39 9.03
C VAL A 347 21.27 -4.19 9.42
N PHE A 348 21.86 -3.30 10.18
CA PHE A 348 21.23 -2.11 10.76
C PHE A 348 21.70 -0.86 10.05
N TYR A 349 20.79 0.08 9.77
CA TYR A 349 21.07 1.35 9.10
C TYR A 349 20.47 2.52 9.86
N GLY A 350 21.19 3.65 9.90
CA GLY A 350 20.71 4.90 10.47
C GLY A 350 20.89 5.02 11.97
N ASN A 351 19.85 5.39 12.68
CA ASN A 351 19.88 5.64 14.12
C ASN A 351 18.58 5.24 14.79
N TYR A 352 18.67 4.63 15.96
CA TYR A 352 17.54 4.34 16.83
C TYR A 352 17.93 4.58 18.29
N ILE A 353 17.14 5.38 18.98
CA ILE A 353 17.24 5.61 20.43
C ILE A 353 15.98 5.07 21.10
N LYS A 354 14.83 5.50 20.61
CA LYS A 354 13.51 5.13 21.10
C LYS A 354 12.45 5.40 20.01
N PRO A 355 11.27 4.81 20.10
CA PRO A 355 10.14 5.16 19.24
C PRO A 355 9.77 6.64 19.37
N ILE A 356 8.94 7.14 18.46
CA ILE A 356 8.28 8.44 18.66
C ILE A 356 7.38 8.38 19.90
N THR A 357 7.13 9.54 20.50
CA THR A 357 6.42 9.66 21.79
C THR A 357 5.10 8.91 21.86
N LEU A 358 4.36 8.85 20.72
CA LEU A 358 3.09 8.12 20.61
C LEU A 358 3.23 6.62 20.91
N PHE A 359 4.41 6.03 20.75
CA PHE A 359 4.69 4.61 20.89
C PHE A 359 5.80 4.30 21.91
N ASN A 360 5.99 5.16 22.91
CA ASN A 360 7.09 4.99 23.90
C ASN A 360 7.08 3.61 24.57
N GLU A 361 5.90 3.04 24.80
CA GLU A 361 5.74 1.70 25.40
C GLU A 361 6.22 0.56 24.51
N ARG A 362 6.52 0.85 23.26
CA ARG A 362 7.06 -0.10 22.26
C ARG A 362 8.58 -0.04 22.15
N HIS A 363 9.23 0.61 23.08
CA HIS A 363 10.70 0.70 23.11
C HIS A 363 11.35 -0.69 23.12
N GLN A 364 12.41 -0.83 22.33
CA GLN A 364 13.21 -2.06 22.22
C GLN A 364 14.62 -1.78 22.78
N PRO A 365 14.90 -2.03 24.07
CA PRO A 365 16.22 -1.78 24.67
C PRO A 365 17.36 -2.47 23.93
N ALA A 366 17.18 -3.72 23.56
CA ALA A 366 18.20 -4.48 22.83
C ALA A 366 18.53 -3.86 21.46
N LEU A 367 17.52 -3.29 20.77
CA LEU A 367 17.73 -2.54 19.52
C LEU A 367 18.49 -1.24 19.80
N ALA A 368 18.12 -0.50 20.84
CA ALA A 368 18.79 0.74 21.22
C ALA A 368 20.27 0.49 21.56
N ASP A 369 20.58 -0.60 22.25
CA ASP A 369 21.95 -1.00 22.59
C ASP A 369 22.79 -1.28 21.34
N ILE A 370 22.23 -1.91 20.32
CA ILE A 370 22.91 -2.15 19.03
C ILE A 370 23.35 -0.82 18.40
N TYR A 371 22.42 0.16 18.37
CA TYR A 371 22.70 1.47 17.77
C TYR A 371 23.63 2.32 18.64
N LYS A 372 23.50 2.27 19.97
CA LYS A 372 24.35 2.99 20.93
C LYS A 372 25.81 2.53 20.85
N ASN A 373 26.02 1.23 20.83
CA ASN A 373 27.36 0.66 20.88
C ASN A 373 28.10 0.77 19.54
N LYS A 374 27.46 1.33 18.48
CA LYS A 374 28.01 1.53 17.13
C LYS A 374 28.95 0.40 16.69
N LEU A 375 28.68 -0.82 17.20
CA LEU A 375 29.41 -1.99 16.79
C LEU A 375 29.38 -2.02 15.26
N LYS A 376 30.46 -2.42 14.61
CA LYS A 376 30.74 -2.48 13.15
C LYS A 376 29.59 -2.88 12.22
N LYS A 377 28.37 -3.11 12.78
CA LYS A 377 27.17 -3.56 12.12
C LYS A 377 26.16 -2.45 11.74
N VAL A 378 26.32 -1.21 12.24
CA VAL A 378 25.40 -0.10 11.91
C VAL A 378 25.98 0.71 10.77
N LYS A 379 25.26 0.75 9.65
CA LYS A 379 25.63 1.49 8.44
C LYS A 379 24.89 2.84 8.35
N ASN A 380 25.40 3.71 7.50
CA ASN A 380 24.78 5.02 7.26
C ASN A 380 23.45 4.87 6.51
N LEU A 381 22.43 5.64 6.93
CA LEU A 381 21.17 5.84 6.22
C LEU A 381 21.11 7.30 5.76
N PRO A 382 21.28 7.58 4.46
CA PRO A 382 21.44 8.97 3.98
C PRO A 382 20.11 9.74 3.84
N PHE A 383 18.97 9.14 4.18
CA PHE A 383 17.64 9.73 4.09
C PHE A 383 16.82 9.47 5.35
N GLY A 384 15.71 10.20 5.48
CA GLY A 384 14.69 9.95 6.51
C GLY A 384 13.54 9.13 5.96
N ILE A 385 12.99 8.22 6.76
CA ILE A 385 11.88 7.34 6.39
C ILE A 385 11.08 6.91 7.63
N GLY A 386 9.85 6.50 7.42
CA GLY A 386 8.99 6.00 8.49
C GLY A 386 8.51 7.11 9.42
N TYR A 387 8.23 6.76 10.66
CA TYR A 387 7.78 7.74 11.67
C TYR A 387 8.81 8.81 11.98
N GLN A 388 10.08 8.44 11.93
CA GLN A 388 11.20 9.35 12.18
C GLN A 388 11.81 9.83 10.85
N PHE A 389 10.99 10.46 10.02
CA PHE A 389 11.30 10.81 8.62
C PHE A 389 12.38 11.90 8.43
N VAL A 390 13.01 12.36 9.50
CA VAL A 390 14.13 13.30 9.42
C VAL A 390 15.43 12.52 9.24
N LYS A 391 16.28 12.95 8.30
CA LYS A 391 17.61 12.36 8.11
C LYS A 391 18.41 12.37 9.42
N GLY A 392 19.00 11.23 9.75
CA GLY A 392 19.79 11.06 10.99
C GLY A 392 18.96 10.57 12.18
N THR A 393 17.62 10.56 12.11
CA THR A 393 16.75 10.03 13.16
C THR A 393 16.09 8.71 12.77
N SER A 394 16.09 8.37 11.49
CA SER A 394 15.48 7.17 10.96
C SER A 394 16.37 5.95 11.09
N ASN A 395 15.72 4.80 11.12
CA ASN A 395 16.39 3.51 11.09
C ASN A 395 15.78 2.61 10.02
N LEU A 396 16.58 1.68 9.51
CA LEU A 396 16.13 0.53 8.74
C LEU A 396 16.90 -0.71 9.19
N ILE A 397 16.23 -1.84 9.17
CA ILE A 397 16.78 -3.16 9.48
C ILE A 397 16.55 -4.05 8.26
N LYS A 398 17.62 -4.55 7.68
CA LYS A 398 17.57 -5.58 6.65
C LYS A 398 17.81 -6.93 7.29
N ALA A 399 16.84 -7.83 7.21
CA ALA A 399 16.96 -9.21 7.64
C ALA A 399 16.96 -10.13 6.41
N LYS A 400 17.99 -10.95 6.26
CA LYS A 400 18.10 -11.97 5.21
C LYS A 400 18.09 -13.35 5.85
N LYS A 401 17.26 -14.24 5.34
CA LYS A 401 17.19 -15.63 5.79
C LYS A 401 18.42 -16.38 5.30
N ARG A 402 19.04 -17.16 6.20
CA ARG A 402 20.19 -18.01 5.89
C ARG A 402 19.81 -19.22 5.07
#